data_1e080d8a616bc816e9c00e337ef70107
#
_entry.id   1e080d8a616bc816e9c00e337ef70107
#
_cell.length_a   1.000
_cell.length_b   1.000
_cell.length_c   1.000
_cell.angle_alpha   90.00
_cell.angle_beta   90.00
_cell.angle_gamma   90.00
#
_symmetry.space_group_name_H-M   'P 1'
#
loop_
_entity.id
_entity.type
_entity.pdbx_description
1 polymer ?
#
loop_
_entity_poly.entity_id
_entity_poly.type
_entity_poly.pdbx_seq_one_letter_code
_entity_poly.pdbx_strand_id
1 'polypeptide(L)'
;PYPFLNVELPLGARVDDLVARLTLPEKINQLGHENNAVERLGVPAYNWWNEACHGVGRAGRATVFPQVIGLAATWNRALVQRVASVIADEARAKHHAAAAAGRRGQYQGLTFWTPNVNIFRDPRWGRGQETFGEDPFLTGELGAAMVRGLQGDDPHRLKVAACAKHFAVHS
;
A
#
# COMPACT_ATOMS: atom_id res chain seq x y z
N PRO A 1 -25.26 0.63 17.04
CA PRO A 1 -24.12 0.63 16.12
C PRO A 1 -24.35 -0.38 14.98
N TYR A 2 -23.86 -0.09 13.77
CA TYR A 2 -24.00 -0.99 12.64
C TYR A 2 -23.12 -2.24 12.81
N PRO A 3 -23.56 -3.44 12.33
CA PRO A 3 -22.75 -4.67 12.41
C PRO A 3 -21.35 -4.53 11.78
N PHE A 4 -21.22 -3.80 10.67
CA PHE A 4 -19.89 -3.62 10.03
C PHE A 4 -18.85 -2.90 10.91
N LEU A 5 -19.29 -2.17 11.94
CA LEU A 5 -18.41 -1.52 12.92
C LEU A 5 -17.93 -2.48 14.02
N ASN A 6 -18.57 -3.64 14.17
CA ASN A 6 -18.18 -4.62 15.17
C ASN A 6 -16.96 -5.41 14.69
N VAL A 7 -15.80 -5.15 15.30
CA VAL A 7 -14.52 -5.77 14.93
C VAL A 7 -14.45 -7.27 15.28
N GLU A 8 -15.33 -7.76 16.13
CA GLU A 8 -15.40 -9.18 16.50
C GLU A 8 -16.09 -10.04 15.44
N LEU A 9 -16.82 -9.42 14.50
CA LEU A 9 -17.45 -10.15 13.41
C LEU A 9 -16.41 -10.46 12.30
N PRO A 10 -16.57 -11.60 11.60
CA PRO A 10 -15.74 -11.94 10.45
C PRO A 10 -15.75 -10.81 9.40
N LEU A 11 -14.58 -10.55 8.80
CA LEU A 11 -14.41 -9.46 7.82
C LEU A 11 -15.44 -9.53 6.68
N GLY A 12 -15.71 -10.72 6.13
CA GLY A 12 -16.71 -10.90 5.07
C GLY A 12 -18.10 -10.42 5.49
N ALA A 13 -18.57 -10.81 6.68
CA ALA A 13 -19.87 -10.38 7.19
C ALA A 13 -19.95 -8.86 7.40
N ARG A 14 -18.85 -8.23 7.82
CA ARG A 14 -18.75 -6.77 7.96
C ARG A 14 -18.82 -6.06 6.60
N VAL A 15 -18.11 -6.60 5.61
CA VAL A 15 -18.12 -6.07 4.24
C VAL A 15 -19.51 -6.19 3.63
N ASP A 16 -20.15 -7.36 3.75
CA ASP A 16 -21.50 -7.59 3.22
C ASP A 16 -22.54 -6.64 3.83
N ASP A 17 -22.49 -6.44 5.15
CA ASP A 17 -23.38 -5.49 5.84
C ASP A 17 -23.17 -4.05 5.37
N LEU A 18 -21.90 -3.61 5.22
CA LEU A 18 -21.59 -2.28 4.71
C LEU A 18 -22.08 -2.09 3.28
N VAL A 19 -21.75 -3.03 2.39
CA VAL A 19 -22.11 -2.98 0.96
C VAL A 19 -23.62 -2.98 0.77
N ALA A 20 -24.37 -3.75 1.59
CA ALA A 20 -25.84 -3.75 1.55
C ALA A 20 -26.45 -2.39 1.92
N ARG A 21 -25.76 -1.59 2.73
CA ARG A 21 -26.23 -0.26 3.16
C ARG A 21 -25.88 0.86 2.19
N LEU A 22 -24.87 0.68 1.35
CA LEU A 22 -24.46 1.68 0.36
C LEU A 22 -25.50 1.80 -0.76
N THR A 23 -25.81 3.04 -1.12
CA THR A 23 -26.56 3.35 -2.35
C THR A 23 -25.72 3.11 -3.58
N LEU A 24 -26.33 2.99 -4.75
CA LEU A 24 -25.60 2.80 -6.01
C LEU A 24 -24.55 3.91 -6.27
N PRO A 25 -24.85 5.22 -6.13
CA PRO A 25 -23.85 6.26 -6.26
C PRO A 25 -22.69 6.14 -5.26
N GLU A 26 -22.98 5.77 -4.01
CA GLU A 26 -21.92 5.53 -3.01
C GLU A 26 -21.04 4.34 -3.38
N LYS A 27 -21.61 3.24 -3.88
CA LYS A 27 -20.85 2.08 -4.39
C LYS A 27 -19.93 2.48 -5.54
N ILE A 28 -20.44 3.23 -6.51
CA ILE A 28 -19.66 3.70 -7.66
C ILE A 28 -18.50 4.58 -7.19
N ASN A 29 -18.73 5.46 -6.23
CA ASN A 29 -17.66 6.31 -5.67
C ASN A 29 -16.55 5.50 -4.99
N GLN A 30 -16.85 4.31 -4.42
CA GLN A 30 -15.84 3.46 -3.80
C GLN A 30 -14.96 2.67 -4.80
N LEU A 31 -15.20 2.78 -6.11
CA LEU A 31 -14.41 2.06 -7.13
C LEU A 31 -13.18 2.84 -7.60
N GLY A 32 -13.08 4.13 -7.29
CA GLY A 32 -11.95 4.98 -7.64
C GLY A 32 -10.81 4.91 -6.61
N HIS A 33 -9.75 5.64 -6.88
CA HIS A 33 -8.66 5.81 -5.91
C HIS A 33 -8.97 6.86 -4.83
N GLU A 34 -9.90 7.75 -5.09
CA GLU A 34 -10.37 8.78 -4.18
C GLU A 34 -11.82 8.48 -3.80
N ASN A 35 -12.01 8.05 -2.57
CA ASN A 35 -13.32 7.69 -2.06
C ASN A 35 -13.85 8.77 -1.13
N ASN A 36 -15.03 9.29 -1.43
CA ASN A 36 -15.71 10.24 -0.56
C ASN A 36 -16.19 9.57 0.73
N ALA A 37 -16.34 10.38 1.79
CA ALA A 37 -16.98 9.92 3.01
C ALA A 37 -18.44 9.50 2.76
N VAL A 38 -18.89 8.50 3.50
CA VAL A 38 -20.31 8.16 3.63
C VAL A 38 -20.75 8.51 5.05
N GLU A 39 -20.99 9.80 5.27
CA GLU A 39 -21.19 10.39 6.61
C GLU A 39 -22.32 9.73 7.38
N ARG A 40 -23.46 9.43 6.72
CA ARG A 40 -24.61 8.76 7.34
C ARG A 40 -24.28 7.37 7.90
N LEU A 41 -23.21 6.74 7.45
CA LEU A 41 -22.70 5.45 7.94
C LEU A 41 -21.44 5.59 8.82
N GLY A 42 -20.93 6.80 8.99
CA GLY A 42 -19.69 7.03 9.72
C GLY A 42 -18.44 6.51 9.00
N VAL A 43 -18.51 6.30 7.68
CA VAL A 43 -17.37 5.87 6.86
C VAL A 43 -16.59 7.11 6.43
N PRO A 44 -15.33 7.28 6.84
CA PRO A 44 -14.54 8.43 6.47
C PRO A 44 -14.11 8.37 5.00
N ALA A 45 -13.75 9.52 4.42
CA ALA A 45 -13.06 9.57 3.13
C ALA A 45 -11.74 8.81 3.20
N TYR A 46 -11.34 8.24 2.06
CA TYR A 46 -10.08 7.52 1.93
C TYR A 46 -9.48 7.72 0.53
N ASN A 47 -8.15 7.87 0.46
CA ASN A 47 -7.44 7.89 -0.80
C ASN A 47 -6.49 6.69 -0.87
N TRP A 48 -6.68 5.84 -1.88
CA TRP A 48 -5.93 4.62 -2.10
C TRP A 48 -4.56 4.86 -2.72
N TRP A 49 -4.32 6.05 -3.29
CA TRP A 49 -3.09 6.36 -3.97
C TRP A 49 -1.99 6.74 -2.99
N ASN A 50 -1.20 5.77 -2.60
CA ASN A 50 -0.02 5.95 -1.78
C ASN A 50 1.16 5.18 -2.40
N GLU A 51 2.34 5.79 -2.37
CA GLU A 51 3.54 5.28 -3.01
C GLU A 51 4.65 5.05 -1.96
N ALA A 52 5.36 3.93 -2.09
CA ALA A 52 6.39 3.55 -1.13
C ALA A 52 7.58 2.78 -1.74
N CYS A 53 7.79 2.80 -3.06
CA CYS A 53 8.83 1.98 -3.72
C CYS A 53 10.21 2.07 -3.06
N HIS A 54 10.62 3.27 -2.63
CA HIS A 54 11.88 3.49 -1.92
C HIS A 54 11.74 4.56 -0.80
N GLY A 55 10.56 4.63 -0.21
CA GLY A 55 10.22 5.55 0.87
C GLY A 55 8.94 6.33 0.62
N VAL A 56 8.50 7.08 1.62
CA VAL A 56 7.23 7.83 1.60
C VAL A 56 7.43 9.34 1.44
N GLY A 57 8.52 9.74 0.78
CA GLY A 57 8.86 11.15 0.53
C GLY A 57 7.81 11.91 -0.29
N ARG A 58 6.92 11.23 -1.04
CA ARG A 58 5.77 11.84 -1.72
C ARG A 58 4.78 12.47 -0.72
N ALA A 59 4.74 11.97 0.50
CA ALA A 59 3.94 12.52 1.60
C ALA A 59 4.69 13.61 2.41
N GLY A 60 5.72 14.23 1.86
CA GLY A 60 6.58 15.22 2.50
C GLY A 60 7.89 14.62 3.04
N ARG A 61 8.58 15.31 3.95
CA ARG A 61 9.90 14.90 4.42
C ARG A 61 9.88 13.50 5.05
N ALA A 62 10.72 12.58 4.53
CA ALA A 62 10.89 11.21 4.97
C ALA A 62 12.26 10.69 4.55
N THR A 63 12.66 9.51 5.05
CA THR A 63 13.85 8.82 4.56
C THR A 63 13.64 8.39 3.10
N VAL A 64 14.61 8.70 2.25
CA VAL A 64 14.66 8.25 0.86
C VAL A 64 15.73 7.18 0.75
N PHE A 65 15.30 5.97 0.45
CA PHE A 65 16.18 4.82 0.22
C PHE A 65 16.65 4.77 -1.23
N PRO A 66 17.68 3.97 -1.57
CA PRO A 66 18.03 3.71 -2.96
C PRO A 66 16.81 3.19 -3.75
N GLN A 67 16.80 3.46 -5.05
CA GLN A 67 15.77 2.91 -5.93
C GLN A 67 15.79 1.36 -5.88
N VAL A 68 14.65 0.75 -6.20
CA VAL A 68 14.43 -0.69 -6.02
C VAL A 68 15.49 -1.54 -6.75
N ILE A 69 15.88 -1.14 -7.96
CA ILE A 69 16.96 -1.82 -8.71
C ILE A 69 18.30 -1.80 -7.95
N GLY A 70 18.59 -0.70 -7.24
CA GLY A 70 19.79 -0.59 -6.39
C GLY A 70 19.68 -1.45 -5.13
N LEU A 71 18.51 -1.54 -4.53
CA LEU A 71 18.25 -2.48 -3.42
C LEU A 71 18.39 -3.93 -3.89
N ALA A 72 17.90 -4.25 -5.08
CA ALA A 72 18.00 -5.59 -5.66
C ALA A 72 19.46 -6.01 -5.89
N ALA A 73 20.32 -5.08 -6.32
CA ALA A 73 21.76 -5.32 -6.52
C ALA A 73 22.51 -5.74 -5.25
N THR A 74 21.91 -5.57 -4.07
CA THR A 74 22.49 -6.06 -2.81
C THR A 74 22.32 -7.56 -2.60
N TRP A 75 21.39 -8.23 -3.30
CA TRP A 75 21.00 -9.63 -3.12
C TRP A 75 20.64 -10.00 -1.68
N ASN A 76 20.22 -9.00 -0.88
CA ASN A 76 20.02 -9.14 0.57
C ASN A 76 18.56 -8.98 0.96
N ARG A 77 17.83 -10.12 1.07
CA ARG A 77 16.42 -10.15 1.49
C ARG A 77 16.19 -9.49 2.85
N ALA A 78 17.08 -9.75 3.79
CA ALA A 78 16.94 -9.20 5.14
C ALA A 78 17.08 -7.67 5.16
N LEU A 79 17.96 -7.12 4.32
CA LEU A 79 18.09 -5.67 4.13
C LEU A 79 16.80 -5.08 3.54
N VAL A 80 16.27 -5.68 2.46
CA VAL A 80 15.05 -5.21 1.81
C VAL A 80 13.86 -5.24 2.80
N GLN A 81 13.72 -6.30 3.58
CA GLN A 81 12.68 -6.39 4.60
C GLN A 81 12.83 -5.31 5.68
N ARG A 82 14.05 -5.04 6.17
CA ARG A 82 14.29 -3.96 7.15
C ARG A 82 13.97 -2.58 6.57
N VAL A 83 14.40 -2.30 5.34
CA VAL A 83 14.07 -1.05 4.63
C VAL A 83 12.55 -0.88 4.56
N ALA A 84 11.85 -1.91 4.12
CA ALA A 84 10.39 -1.89 4.02
C ALA A 84 9.70 -1.68 5.38
N SER A 85 10.25 -2.26 6.46
CA SER A 85 9.73 -2.04 7.82
C SER A 85 9.86 -0.59 8.26
N VAL A 86 11.00 0.06 8.00
CA VAL A 86 11.21 1.49 8.30
C VAL A 86 10.25 2.36 7.48
N ILE A 87 10.09 2.05 6.19
CA ILE A 87 9.12 2.75 5.32
C ILE A 87 7.71 2.66 5.90
N ALA A 88 7.30 1.48 6.39
CA ALA A 88 5.99 1.29 7.00
C ALA A 88 5.82 2.08 8.31
N ASP A 89 6.85 2.18 9.13
CA ASP A 89 6.81 2.97 10.37
C ASP A 89 6.68 4.47 10.07
N GLU A 90 7.44 4.99 9.10
CA GLU A 90 7.30 6.38 8.65
C GLU A 90 5.91 6.65 8.01
N ALA A 91 5.40 5.70 7.23
CA ALA A 91 4.06 5.78 6.65
C ALA A 91 2.98 5.88 7.72
N ARG A 92 3.07 5.05 8.75
CA ARG A 92 2.17 5.10 9.92
C ARG A 92 2.22 6.43 10.64
N ALA A 93 3.41 6.94 10.92
CA ALA A 93 3.58 8.23 11.60
C ALA A 93 2.93 9.37 10.80
N LYS A 94 3.15 9.40 9.48
CA LYS A 94 2.54 10.39 8.58
C LYS A 94 1.02 10.27 8.50
N HIS A 95 0.52 9.03 8.39
CA HIS A 95 -0.92 8.78 8.39
C HIS A 95 -1.58 9.27 9.68
N HIS A 96 -1.02 8.94 10.84
CA HIS A 96 -1.57 9.36 12.13
C HIS A 96 -1.56 10.89 12.28
N ALA A 97 -0.48 11.55 11.88
CA ALA A 97 -0.39 13.01 11.89
C ALA A 97 -1.42 13.66 10.93
N ALA A 98 -1.60 13.10 9.75
CA ALA A 98 -2.60 13.59 8.79
C ALA A 98 -4.03 13.36 9.31
N ALA A 99 -4.33 12.16 9.82
CA ALA A 99 -5.64 11.82 10.37
C ALA A 99 -6.01 12.68 11.58
N ALA A 100 -5.07 12.94 12.50
CA ALA A 100 -5.26 13.82 13.64
C ALA A 100 -5.57 15.27 13.21
N ALA A 101 -5.06 15.70 12.06
CA ALA A 101 -5.36 17.00 11.46
C ALA A 101 -6.59 16.97 10.51
N GLY A 102 -7.37 15.90 10.50
CA GLY A 102 -8.57 15.75 9.66
C GLY A 102 -8.28 15.56 8.16
N ARG A 103 -7.02 15.32 7.76
CA ARG A 103 -6.62 15.15 6.37
C ARG A 103 -6.60 13.67 5.98
N ARG A 104 -7.20 13.35 4.81
CA ARG A 104 -7.31 11.98 4.26
C ARG A 104 -7.12 11.94 2.75
N GLY A 105 -6.30 12.83 2.23
CA GLY A 105 -6.03 12.94 0.79
C GLY A 105 -4.96 11.97 0.30
N GLN A 106 -4.51 12.21 -0.94
CA GLN A 106 -3.46 11.44 -1.59
C GLN A 106 -2.16 11.42 -0.75
N TYR A 107 -1.49 10.29 -0.71
CA TYR A 107 -0.29 10.00 0.09
C TYR A 107 -0.50 10.05 1.62
N GLN A 108 -1.72 10.02 2.10
CA GLN A 108 -2.06 10.06 3.52
C GLN A 108 -2.73 8.78 4.03
N GLY A 109 -2.91 7.78 3.16
CA GLY A 109 -3.47 6.47 3.49
C GLY A 109 -2.42 5.46 3.96
N LEU A 110 -2.89 4.22 4.17
CA LEU A 110 -2.08 3.07 4.60
C LEU A 110 -2.13 1.89 3.60
N THR A 111 -2.63 2.11 2.40
CA THR A 111 -2.59 1.16 1.29
C THR A 111 -1.56 1.65 0.27
N PHE A 112 -0.54 0.84 -0.01
CA PHE A 112 0.58 1.26 -0.85
C PHE A 112 0.64 0.43 -2.12
N TRP A 113 0.73 1.10 -3.27
CA TRP A 113 0.92 0.48 -4.57
C TRP A 113 2.40 0.09 -4.76
N THR A 114 2.84 -0.83 -3.92
CA THR A 114 4.22 -1.30 -3.75
C THR A 114 4.19 -2.75 -3.23
N PRO A 115 5.10 -3.64 -3.67
CA PRO A 115 6.22 -3.44 -4.59
C PRO A 115 5.84 -3.46 -6.07
N ASN A 116 6.74 -2.92 -6.93
CA ASN A 116 6.69 -3.18 -8.35
C ASN A 116 7.42 -4.51 -8.64
N VAL A 117 6.64 -5.54 -8.99
CA VAL A 117 7.13 -6.90 -9.31
C VAL A 117 7.15 -7.19 -10.81
N ASN A 118 7.07 -6.17 -11.66
CA ASN A 118 7.27 -6.34 -13.08
C ASN A 118 8.69 -6.84 -13.37
N ILE A 119 8.84 -7.69 -14.37
CA ILE A 119 10.14 -8.13 -14.86
C ILE A 119 10.66 -7.08 -15.84
N PHE A 120 11.88 -6.60 -15.62
CA PHE A 120 12.53 -5.62 -16.50
C PHE A 120 12.99 -6.28 -17.81
N ARG A 121 12.09 -6.38 -18.79
CA ARG A 121 12.32 -7.11 -20.05
C ARG A 121 13.03 -6.28 -21.11
N ASP A 122 12.79 -4.97 -21.14
CA ASP A 122 13.26 -4.09 -22.19
C ASP A 122 13.94 -2.86 -21.58
N PRO A 123 15.24 -2.60 -21.91
CA PRO A 123 15.97 -1.46 -21.34
C PRO A 123 15.40 -0.09 -21.76
N ARG A 124 14.54 -0.04 -22.77
CA ARG A 124 13.84 1.19 -23.19
C ARG A 124 12.67 1.53 -22.29
N TRP A 125 12.23 0.60 -21.45
CA TRP A 125 11.13 0.88 -20.54
C TRP A 125 11.54 1.89 -19.45
N GLY A 126 10.87 3.04 -19.42
CA GLY A 126 11.22 4.19 -18.56
C GLY A 126 11.04 3.98 -17.05
N ARG A 127 10.51 2.82 -16.61
CA ARG A 127 10.27 2.50 -15.19
C ARG A 127 11.07 1.29 -14.68
N GLY A 128 12.08 0.87 -15.42
CA GLY A 128 12.92 -0.27 -15.03
C GLY A 128 13.57 -0.13 -13.65
N GLN A 129 13.95 1.08 -13.26
CA GLN A 129 14.55 1.38 -11.95
C GLN A 129 13.62 1.12 -10.76
N GLU A 130 12.30 1.05 -10.99
CA GLU A 130 11.33 0.73 -9.94
C GLU A 130 11.23 -0.77 -9.65
N THR A 131 11.90 -1.62 -10.43
CA THR A 131 11.82 -3.09 -10.37
C THR A 131 13.01 -3.71 -9.66
N PHE A 132 12.90 -5.00 -9.30
CA PHE A 132 14.01 -5.78 -8.78
C PHE A 132 14.93 -6.35 -9.89
N GLY A 133 14.66 -6.05 -11.16
CA GLY A 133 15.46 -6.47 -12.30
C GLY A 133 14.75 -7.46 -13.24
N GLU A 134 15.55 -8.22 -14.00
CA GLU A 134 15.06 -9.10 -15.06
C GLU A 134 14.81 -10.55 -14.62
N ASP A 135 15.34 -10.95 -13.45
CA ASP A 135 15.22 -12.31 -12.96
C ASP A 135 13.94 -12.49 -12.14
N PRO A 136 13.03 -13.43 -12.51
CA PRO A 136 11.78 -13.62 -11.81
C PRO A 136 11.95 -14.25 -10.42
N PHE A 137 12.99 -15.07 -10.20
CA PHE A 137 13.25 -15.66 -8.89
C PHE A 137 13.70 -14.59 -7.90
N LEU A 138 14.69 -13.78 -8.27
CA LEU A 138 15.15 -12.66 -7.44
C LEU A 138 14.01 -11.68 -7.15
N THR A 139 13.20 -11.33 -8.16
CA THR A 139 12.03 -10.47 -8.01
C THR A 139 11.03 -11.05 -7.02
N GLY A 140 10.76 -12.35 -7.07
CA GLY A 140 9.86 -13.05 -6.13
C GLY A 140 10.38 -12.99 -4.70
N GLU A 141 11.66 -13.32 -4.49
CA GLU A 141 12.30 -13.33 -3.16
C GLU A 141 12.33 -11.93 -2.51
N LEU A 142 12.78 -10.92 -3.26
CA LEU A 142 12.88 -9.56 -2.76
C LEU A 142 11.51 -8.87 -2.64
N GLY A 143 10.60 -9.14 -3.58
CA GLY A 143 9.22 -8.68 -3.52
C GLY A 143 8.49 -9.20 -2.29
N ALA A 144 8.62 -10.50 -1.99
CA ALA A 144 8.06 -11.09 -0.77
C ALA A 144 8.68 -10.50 0.50
N ALA A 145 9.99 -10.26 0.51
CA ALA A 145 10.67 -9.60 1.63
C ALA A 145 10.14 -8.17 1.86
N MET A 146 9.93 -7.42 0.78
CA MET A 146 9.36 -6.07 0.85
C MET A 146 7.92 -6.10 1.39
N VAL A 147 7.08 -7.01 0.91
CA VAL A 147 5.69 -7.16 1.41
C VAL A 147 5.70 -7.47 2.91
N ARG A 148 6.52 -8.43 3.36
CA ARG A 148 6.62 -8.76 4.80
C ARG A 148 7.06 -7.55 5.63
N GLY A 149 8.05 -6.80 5.18
CA GLY A 149 8.50 -5.60 5.88
C GLY A 149 7.43 -4.52 5.95
N LEU A 150 6.70 -4.28 4.86
CA LEU A 150 5.61 -3.30 4.82
C LEU A 150 4.44 -3.73 5.72
N GLN A 151 4.04 -4.99 5.68
CA GLN A 151 2.86 -5.46 6.41
C GLN A 151 3.15 -5.76 7.90
N GLY A 152 4.41 -6.03 8.25
CA GLY A 152 4.80 -6.40 9.61
C GLY A 152 4.38 -7.83 9.98
N ASP A 153 4.61 -8.19 11.24
CA ASP A 153 4.47 -9.57 11.72
C ASP A 153 3.20 -9.81 12.57
N ASP A 154 2.36 -8.78 12.78
CA ASP A 154 1.10 -8.94 13.52
C ASP A 154 0.07 -9.69 12.65
N PRO A 155 -0.42 -10.87 13.07
CA PRO A 155 -1.35 -11.66 12.27
C PRO A 155 -2.74 -11.03 12.11
N HIS A 156 -3.08 -10.05 12.94
CA HIS A 156 -4.39 -9.42 12.98
C HIS A 156 -4.39 -7.98 12.44
N ARG A 157 -3.23 -7.33 12.39
CA ARG A 157 -3.13 -5.90 12.05
C ARG A 157 -1.90 -5.62 11.20
N LEU A 158 -2.12 -5.31 9.94
CA LEU A 158 -1.05 -4.88 9.07
C LEU A 158 -0.51 -3.50 9.51
N LYS A 159 0.81 -3.29 9.42
CA LYS A 159 1.39 -1.96 9.54
C LYS A 159 0.85 -1.06 8.42
N VAL A 160 1.02 -1.50 7.18
CA VAL A 160 0.41 -0.94 5.97
C VAL A 160 0.00 -2.08 5.04
N ALA A 161 -0.95 -1.87 4.15
CA ALA A 161 -1.32 -2.86 3.14
C ALA A 161 -0.44 -2.68 1.91
N ALA A 162 0.31 -3.73 1.55
CA ALA A 162 1.07 -3.78 0.32
C ALA A 162 0.20 -4.22 -0.86
N CYS A 163 0.45 -3.67 -2.04
CA CYS A 163 -0.20 -4.05 -3.28
C CYS A 163 0.87 -4.27 -4.36
N ALA A 164 1.19 -5.52 -4.64
CA ALA A 164 2.12 -5.87 -5.70
C ALA A 164 1.54 -5.44 -7.06
N LYS A 165 2.35 -4.75 -7.86
CA LYS A 165 1.92 -4.15 -9.13
C LYS A 165 2.91 -4.49 -10.25
N HIS A 166 2.51 -4.41 -11.50
CA HIS A 166 1.21 -4.01 -12.04
C HIS A 166 0.54 -5.21 -12.69
N PHE A 167 -0.70 -5.46 -12.38
CA PHE A 167 -1.44 -6.51 -13.07
C PHE A 167 -2.01 -5.94 -14.38
N ALA A 168 -1.69 -6.50 -15.56
CA ALA A 168 -0.63 -7.48 -15.80
C ALA A 168 0.20 -7.01 -17.00
N VAL A 169 1.46 -7.53 -17.11
CA VAL A 169 2.33 -7.31 -18.28
C VAL A 169 2.57 -5.82 -18.59
N HIS A 170 2.94 -5.07 -17.59
CA HIS A 170 3.31 -3.66 -17.73
C HIS A 170 4.84 -3.55 -17.75
N SER A 171 5.43 -3.62 -18.94
CA SER A 171 6.86 -3.40 -19.19
C SER A 171 7.17 -3.35 -20.69
#